data_734a0843d879b888091aa315bd129ed1
#
_entry.id   734a0843d879b888091aa315bd129ed1
#
_cell.length_a   1.000
_cell.length_b   1.000
_cell.length_c   1.000
_cell.angle_alpha   90.00
_cell.angle_beta   90.00
_cell.angle_gamma   90.00
#
_symmetry.space_group_name_H-M   'P 1'
#
loop_
_entity.id
_entity.type
_entity.pdbx_description
1 polymer ?
#
loop_
_entity_poly.entity_id
_entity_poly.type
_entity_poly.pdbx_seq_one_letter_code
_entity_poly.pdbx_strand_id
1 'polypeptide(L)'
;LITGTRYLNVEGMLPFENMVADYVKETGNHVLYRVTPIFTGDDLVADGVEMEALSMEDDGEGISFHIFAYNNQPGISINYATGDSTLSESSGTMTDQQEYVMNTSSMKFHLPSCSSVSSIKDENKATYQGPREDLIAEGYEPCGRCNP
;
A
#
# COMPACT_ATOMS: atom_id res chain seq x y z
N LEU A 1 -0.59 1.24 25.21
CA LEU A 1 -1.54 1.47 24.11
C LEU A 1 -1.17 2.79 23.42
N ILE A 2 -0.99 2.78 22.12
CA ILE A 2 -0.72 3.97 21.31
C ILE A 2 -1.91 4.30 20.43
N THR A 3 -2.00 5.55 19.99
CA THR A 3 -2.93 5.94 18.94
C THR A 3 -2.43 5.46 17.60
N GLY A 4 -3.16 4.54 17.00
CA GLY A 4 -2.83 3.97 15.68
C GLY A 4 -4.00 4.10 14.70
N THR A 5 -3.68 4.31 13.43
CA THR A 5 -4.68 4.34 12.36
C THR A 5 -5.30 2.96 12.14
N ARG A 6 -6.47 2.93 11.49
CA ARG A 6 -7.04 1.66 11.05
C ARG A 6 -6.12 0.94 10.06
N TYR A 7 -5.48 1.69 9.18
CA TYR A 7 -4.57 1.13 8.17
C TYR A 7 -3.34 0.48 8.82
N LEU A 8 -2.69 1.15 9.79
CA LEU A 8 -1.63 0.54 10.59
C LEU A 8 -2.08 -0.78 11.21
N ASN A 9 -3.25 -0.78 11.89
CA ASN A 9 -3.70 -1.97 12.61
C ASN A 9 -4.07 -3.13 11.67
N VAL A 10 -4.79 -2.86 10.57
CA VAL A 10 -5.36 -3.91 9.71
C VAL A 10 -4.41 -4.36 8.61
N GLU A 11 -3.70 -3.40 7.99
CA GLU A 11 -2.82 -3.70 6.86
C GLU A 11 -1.35 -3.80 7.29
N GLY A 12 -0.96 -3.04 8.31
CA GLY A 12 0.41 -3.01 8.81
C GLY A 12 0.72 -4.11 9.82
N MET A 13 -0.10 -4.28 10.86
CA MET A 13 0.20 -5.16 12.00
C MET A 13 -0.49 -6.53 11.90
N LEU A 14 -1.78 -6.55 11.61
CA LEU A 14 -2.61 -7.76 11.66
C LEU A 14 -2.08 -8.97 10.86
N PRO A 15 -1.49 -8.82 9.65
CA PRO A 15 -0.92 -9.95 8.92
C PRO A 15 0.20 -10.66 9.71
N PHE A 16 1.06 -9.89 10.37
CA PHE A 16 2.17 -10.41 11.18
C PHE A 16 1.70 -10.97 12.53
N GLU A 17 0.71 -10.34 13.16
CA GLU A 17 0.07 -10.86 14.37
C GLU A 17 -0.60 -12.20 14.11
N ASN A 18 -1.32 -12.34 13.01
CA ASN A 18 -1.93 -13.61 12.60
C ASN A 18 -0.88 -14.69 12.30
N MET A 19 0.21 -14.33 11.62
CA MET A 19 1.32 -15.26 11.34
C MET A 19 1.87 -15.86 12.64
N VAL A 20 2.12 -15.03 13.65
CA VAL A 20 2.59 -15.48 14.98
C VAL A 20 1.52 -16.32 15.68
N ALA A 21 0.27 -15.88 15.67
CA ALA A 21 -0.83 -16.57 16.34
C ALA A 21 -1.10 -17.96 15.74
N ASP A 22 -1.07 -18.05 14.41
CA ASP A 22 -1.29 -19.31 13.70
C ASP A 22 -0.13 -20.30 13.98
N TYR A 23 1.12 -19.83 13.93
CA TYR A 23 2.27 -20.65 14.26
C TYR A 23 2.18 -21.23 15.69
N VAL A 24 1.90 -20.38 16.69
CA VAL A 24 1.75 -20.81 18.08
C VAL A 24 0.62 -21.82 18.24
N LYS A 25 -0.50 -21.59 17.54
CA LYS A 25 -1.67 -22.45 17.58
C LYS A 25 -1.42 -23.82 16.92
N GLU A 26 -0.70 -23.84 15.81
CA GLU A 26 -0.41 -25.08 15.06
C GLU A 26 0.68 -25.93 15.69
N THR A 27 1.72 -25.30 16.24
CA THR A 27 2.89 -25.99 16.75
C THR A 27 2.90 -26.18 18.26
N GLY A 28 2.26 -25.27 19.00
CA GLY A 28 2.38 -25.16 20.45
C GLY A 28 3.72 -24.56 20.93
N ASN A 29 4.57 -24.13 20.01
CA ASN A 29 5.87 -23.54 20.29
C ASN A 29 5.74 -22.09 20.78
N HIS A 30 6.79 -21.58 21.40
CA HIS A 30 6.87 -20.20 21.88
C HIS A 30 7.48 -19.28 20.85
N VAL A 31 7.02 -18.02 20.83
CA VAL A 31 7.57 -16.95 20.00
C VAL A 31 7.97 -15.79 20.89
N LEU A 32 9.21 -15.33 20.80
CA LEU A 32 9.58 -14.02 21.29
C LEU A 32 8.98 -13.00 20.34
N TYR A 33 8.06 -12.18 20.86
CA TYR A 33 7.35 -11.17 20.07
C TYR A 33 7.44 -9.82 20.75
N ARG A 34 7.89 -8.81 20.01
CA ARG A 34 8.02 -7.43 20.49
C ARG A 34 7.42 -6.45 19.51
N VAL A 35 6.68 -5.48 20.03
CA VAL A 35 6.16 -4.33 19.30
C VAL A 35 6.63 -3.07 20.00
N THR A 36 7.42 -2.27 19.32
CA THR A 36 8.00 -1.03 19.84
C THR A 36 7.46 0.16 19.05
N PRO A 37 6.69 1.06 19.67
CA PRO A 37 6.26 2.29 19.00
C PRO A 37 7.46 3.23 18.84
N ILE A 38 7.59 3.82 17.65
CA ILE A 38 8.65 4.75 17.30
C ILE A 38 8.05 6.15 17.12
N PHE A 39 8.65 7.12 17.79
CA PHE A 39 8.25 8.52 17.77
C PHE A 39 9.39 9.38 17.27
N THR A 40 9.10 10.43 16.53
CA THR A 40 10.08 11.46 16.20
C THR A 40 10.08 12.54 17.27
N GLY A 41 11.21 12.71 17.96
CA GLY A 41 11.36 13.73 19.00
C GLY A 41 10.30 13.60 20.10
N ASP A 42 9.56 14.69 20.33
CA ASP A 42 8.50 14.79 21.36
C ASP A 42 7.08 14.66 20.77
N ASP A 43 6.94 14.02 19.61
CA ASP A 43 5.65 13.84 18.93
C ASP A 43 4.66 13.02 19.81
N LEU A 44 3.39 13.42 19.78
CA LEU A 44 2.33 12.78 20.57
C LEU A 44 1.84 11.46 19.95
N VAL A 45 2.02 11.31 18.64
CA VAL A 45 1.60 10.14 17.87
C VAL A 45 2.83 9.44 17.30
N ALA A 46 2.90 8.12 17.44
CA ALA A 46 4.00 7.35 16.89
C ALA A 46 3.99 7.40 15.34
N ASP A 47 5.17 7.52 14.73
CA ASP A 47 5.36 7.39 13.28
C ASP A 47 4.97 6.02 12.76
N GLY A 48 5.13 5.01 13.61
CA GLY A 48 4.80 3.63 13.33
C GLY A 48 5.21 2.72 14.47
N VAL A 49 5.24 1.44 14.18
CA VAL A 49 5.69 0.42 15.11
C VAL A 49 6.73 -0.49 14.48
N GLU A 50 7.77 -0.78 15.23
CA GLU A 50 8.73 -1.82 14.93
C GLU A 50 8.21 -3.13 15.52
N MET A 51 8.10 -4.17 14.70
CA MET A 51 7.61 -5.48 15.09
C MET A 51 8.69 -6.52 14.84
N GLU A 52 8.96 -7.32 15.87
CA GLU A 52 9.98 -8.36 15.84
C GLU A 52 9.40 -9.65 16.37
N ALA A 53 9.73 -10.75 15.72
CA ALA A 53 9.35 -12.08 16.20
C ALA A 53 10.43 -13.11 15.87
N LEU A 54 10.60 -14.06 16.79
CA LEU A 54 11.50 -15.21 16.62
C LEU A 54 10.90 -16.43 17.35
N SER A 55 10.69 -17.52 16.62
CA SER A 55 10.30 -18.80 17.24
C SER A 55 11.46 -19.41 17.99
N MET A 56 11.17 -19.96 19.20
CA MET A 56 12.21 -20.32 20.16
C MET A 56 12.71 -21.75 20.03
N GLU A 57 11.82 -22.69 19.77
CA GLU A 57 12.16 -24.13 19.76
C GLU A 57 12.84 -24.58 18.48
N ASP A 58 12.74 -23.80 17.41
CA ASP A 58 13.32 -24.07 16.10
C ASP A 58 14.31 -22.99 15.62
N ASP A 59 14.82 -22.16 16.56
CA ASP A 59 15.82 -21.13 16.29
C ASP A 59 15.39 -20.15 15.15
N GLY A 60 14.10 -19.88 15.01
CA GLY A 60 13.55 -18.95 14.02
C GLY A 60 13.24 -19.55 12.66
N GLU A 61 13.29 -20.90 12.49
CA GLU A 61 12.92 -21.53 11.22
C GLU A 61 11.42 -21.30 10.89
N GLY A 62 10.55 -21.33 11.90
CA GLY A 62 9.10 -21.14 11.71
C GLY A 62 8.70 -19.67 11.63
N ILE A 63 9.21 -18.84 12.55
CA ILE A 63 8.95 -17.40 12.59
C ILE A 63 10.24 -16.64 12.82
N SER A 64 10.60 -15.79 11.88
CA SER A 64 11.70 -14.82 12.04
C SER A 64 11.41 -13.59 11.17
N PHE A 65 11.05 -12.47 11.81
CA PHE A 65 10.91 -11.20 11.10
C PHE A 65 11.28 -9.99 11.97
N HIS A 66 11.66 -8.92 11.29
CA HIS A 66 11.88 -7.60 11.85
C HIS A 66 11.38 -6.60 10.82
N ILE A 67 10.26 -5.94 11.11
CA ILE A 67 9.60 -5.02 10.17
C ILE A 67 9.23 -3.71 10.86
N PHE A 68 9.00 -2.68 10.06
CA PHE A 68 8.42 -1.41 10.50
C PHE A 68 7.09 -1.18 9.79
N ALA A 69 6.02 -1.02 10.57
CA ALA A 69 4.70 -0.69 10.06
C ALA A 69 4.39 0.80 10.30
N TYR A 70 4.16 1.56 9.24
CA TYR A 70 3.91 2.99 9.33
C TYR A 70 2.52 3.32 9.86
N ASN A 71 2.44 4.29 10.77
CA ASN A 71 1.18 4.80 11.30
C ASN A 71 0.59 5.85 10.38
N ASN A 72 0.21 5.44 9.19
CA ASN A 72 -0.42 6.29 8.20
C ASN A 72 -1.84 5.82 7.86
N GLN A 73 -2.58 6.62 7.13
CA GLN A 73 -3.91 6.27 6.62
C GLN A 73 -4.06 6.86 5.23
N PRO A 74 -4.29 6.05 4.17
CA PRO A 74 -4.54 6.56 2.83
C PRO A 74 -5.63 7.62 2.81
N GLY A 75 -5.37 8.74 2.13
CA GLY A 75 -6.30 9.85 2.04
C GLY A 75 -6.37 10.76 3.28
N ILE A 76 -5.52 10.53 4.29
CA ILE A 76 -5.47 11.35 5.51
C ILE A 76 -4.05 11.88 5.72
N SER A 77 -3.93 13.16 5.99
CA SER A 77 -2.71 13.79 6.49
C SER A 77 -2.77 13.82 8.03
N ILE A 78 -1.73 13.31 8.66
CA ILE A 78 -1.61 13.24 10.13
C ILE A 78 -0.51 14.19 10.57
N ASN A 79 -0.81 15.04 11.54
CA ASN A 79 0.19 15.80 12.27
C ASN A 79 0.63 14.99 13.50
N TYR A 80 1.77 14.32 13.42
CA TYR A 80 2.24 13.44 14.48
C TYR A 80 2.60 14.20 15.77
N ALA A 81 2.98 15.47 15.66
CA ALA A 81 3.31 16.28 16.83
C ALA A 81 2.06 16.61 17.67
N THR A 82 0.88 16.76 17.07
CA THR A 82 -0.34 17.17 17.78
C THR A 82 -1.42 16.08 17.82
N GLY A 83 -1.36 15.12 16.90
CA GLY A 83 -2.41 14.12 16.71
C GLY A 83 -3.59 14.60 15.87
N ASP A 84 -3.55 15.82 15.35
CA ASP A 84 -4.57 16.31 14.44
C ASP A 84 -4.51 15.58 13.11
N SER A 85 -5.68 15.35 12.53
CA SER A 85 -5.77 14.74 11.19
C SER A 85 -6.76 15.50 10.32
N THR A 86 -6.41 15.61 9.06
CA THR A 86 -7.25 16.21 8.03
C THR A 86 -7.37 15.24 6.86
N LEU A 87 -8.46 15.35 6.10
CA LEU A 87 -8.46 14.73 4.78
C LEU A 87 -7.22 15.26 4.07
N SER A 88 -6.40 14.37 3.56
CA SER A 88 -5.44 14.78 2.54
C SER A 88 -6.32 15.42 1.48
N GLU A 89 -6.34 16.75 1.43
CA GLU A 89 -6.73 17.33 0.16
C GLU A 89 -5.85 16.61 -0.83
N SER A 90 -6.47 15.93 -1.77
CA SER A 90 -5.81 15.53 -3.00
C SER A 90 -5.41 16.84 -3.67
N SER A 91 -4.49 17.59 -3.05
CA SER A 91 -3.52 18.36 -3.76
C SER A 91 -2.76 17.31 -4.54
N GLY A 92 -3.39 16.91 -5.64
CA GLY A 92 -2.74 16.29 -6.72
C GLY A 92 -1.50 17.09 -7.07
N THR A 93 -0.41 16.70 -6.40
CA THR A 93 0.95 17.01 -6.81
C THR A 93 1.86 15.88 -6.35
N MET A 94 1.40 14.66 -6.35
CA MET A 94 2.07 13.69 -7.20
C MET A 94 1.47 13.96 -8.56
N THR A 95 2.26 14.42 -9.48
CA THR A 95 1.99 14.42 -10.90
C THR A 95 1.79 12.98 -11.33
N ASP A 96 0.65 12.40 -10.99
CA ASP A 96 0.13 11.26 -11.71
C ASP A 96 -0.53 11.79 -12.99
N GLN A 97 0.24 12.62 -13.69
CA GLN A 97 0.03 12.87 -15.11
C GLN A 97 0.70 11.72 -15.87
N GLN A 98 0.36 10.50 -15.44
CA GLN A 98 0.70 9.35 -16.24
C GLN A 98 -0.07 9.48 -17.55
N GLU A 99 0.67 9.53 -18.65
CA GLU A 99 0.07 9.51 -19.97
C GLU A 99 -0.33 8.07 -20.32
N TYR A 100 -1.57 7.92 -20.73
CA TYR A 100 -2.10 6.67 -21.26
C TYR A 100 -2.54 6.83 -22.70
N VAL A 101 -2.41 5.78 -23.49
CA VAL A 101 -2.97 5.68 -24.83
C VAL A 101 -4.17 4.76 -24.77
N MET A 102 -5.32 5.31 -25.09
CA MET A 102 -6.60 4.59 -25.08
C MET A 102 -6.92 4.03 -26.46
N ASN A 103 -7.48 2.83 -26.48
CA ASN A 103 -8.15 2.28 -27.65
C ASN A 103 -9.66 2.35 -27.42
N THR A 104 -10.29 3.35 -28.01
CA THR A 104 -11.74 3.62 -27.85
C THR A 104 -12.63 2.54 -28.45
N SER A 105 -12.12 1.73 -29.38
CA SER A 105 -12.87 0.61 -29.98
C SER A 105 -12.89 -0.64 -29.09
N SER A 106 -11.78 -0.92 -28.39
CA SER A 106 -11.67 -2.10 -27.51
C SER A 106 -11.83 -1.77 -26.04
N MET A 107 -12.05 -0.49 -25.72
CA MET A 107 -12.14 0.02 -24.34
C MET A 107 -10.94 -0.41 -23.46
N LYS A 108 -9.74 -0.33 -24.03
CA LYS A 108 -8.49 -0.65 -23.32
C LYS A 108 -7.53 0.52 -23.30
N PHE A 109 -6.80 0.67 -22.21
CA PHE A 109 -5.76 1.68 -22.10
C PHE A 109 -4.37 1.05 -21.90
N HIS A 110 -3.34 1.75 -22.33
CA HIS A 110 -1.96 1.28 -22.42
C HIS A 110 -0.99 2.36 -21.96
N LEU A 111 0.20 1.94 -21.51
CA LEU A 111 1.34 2.86 -21.43
C LEU A 111 1.78 3.30 -22.84
N PRO A 112 2.27 4.53 -23.02
CA PRO A 112 2.76 5.00 -24.33
C PRO A 112 3.85 4.11 -24.95
N SER A 113 4.66 3.47 -24.09
CA SER A 113 5.72 2.53 -24.49
C SER A 113 5.24 1.13 -24.87
N CYS A 114 3.93 0.85 -24.72
CA CYS A 114 3.40 -0.47 -25.00
C CYS A 114 3.45 -0.81 -26.50
N SER A 115 3.99 -1.98 -26.84
CA SER A 115 4.05 -2.43 -28.23
C SER A 115 2.68 -2.57 -28.92
N SER A 116 1.61 -2.71 -28.16
CA SER A 116 0.24 -2.76 -28.70
C SER A 116 -0.27 -1.41 -29.20
N VAL A 117 0.33 -0.29 -28.77
CA VAL A 117 -0.07 1.07 -29.19
C VAL A 117 0.13 1.29 -30.67
N SER A 118 1.19 0.71 -31.28
CA SER A 118 1.45 0.81 -32.72
C SER A 118 0.40 0.08 -33.57
N SER A 119 -0.34 -0.84 -32.99
CA SER A 119 -1.38 -1.61 -33.68
C SER A 119 -2.78 -1.00 -33.55
N ILE A 120 -2.91 0.08 -32.78
CA ILE A 120 -4.18 0.81 -32.66
C ILE A 120 -4.34 1.72 -33.89
N LYS A 121 -5.46 1.62 -34.58
CA LYS A 121 -5.78 2.52 -35.68
C LYS A 121 -5.90 3.95 -35.15
N ASP A 122 -5.43 4.93 -35.92
CA ASP A 122 -5.41 6.34 -35.48
C ASP A 122 -6.82 6.87 -35.15
N GLU A 123 -7.84 6.41 -35.87
CA GLU A 123 -9.26 6.76 -35.61
C GLU A 123 -9.78 6.27 -34.21
N ASN A 124 -9.13 5.27 -33.62
CA ASN A 124 -9.49 4.67 -32.32
C ASN A 124 -8.45 4.99 -31.23
N LYS A 125 -7.47 5.82 -31.53
CA LYS A 125 -6.41 6.17 -30.60
C LYS A 125 -6.70 7.52 -29.95
N ALA A 126 -6.77 7.55 -28.64
CA ALA A 126 -6.85 8.78 -27.86
C ALA A 126 -5.77 8.77 -26.78
N THR A 127 -5.35 9.93 -26.30
CA THR A 127 -4.44 10.08 -25.17
C THR A 127 -5.18 10.67 -24.00
N TYR A 128 -4.82 10.20 -22.81
CA TYR A 128 -5.33 10.69 -21.54
C TYR A 128 -4.17 10.96 -20.60
N GLN A 129 -4.22 12.07 -19.88
CA GLN A 129 -3.28 12.40 -18.80
C GLN A 129 -4.07 12.55 -17.50
N GLY A 130 -3.80 11.68 -16.54
CA GLY A 130 -4.49 11.69 -15.27
C GLY A 130 -4.42 10.36 -14.54
N PRO A 131 -5.19 10.22 -13.46
CA PRO A 131 -5.21 8.99 -12.68
C PRO A 131 -5.80 7.82 -13.45
N ARG A 132 -5.24 6.64 -13.23
CA ARG A 132 -5.68 5.36 -13.81
C ARG A 132 -7.15 5.03 -13.46
N GLU A 133 -7.54 5.40 -12.26
CA GLU A 133 -8.87 5.15 -11.69
C GLU A 133 -9.98 5.81 -12.50
N ASP A 134 -9.74 6.96 -13.09
CA ASP A 134 -10.71 7.67 -13.92
C ASP A 134 -11.04 6.87 -15.19
N LEU A 135 -10.01 6.30 -15.83
CA LEU A 135 -10.21 5.43 -16.99
C LEU A 135 -10.99 4.16 -16.66
N ILE A 136 -10.75 3.59 -15.48
CA ILE A 136 -11.51 2.43 -14.99
C ILE A 136 -12.96 2.83 -14.70
N ALA A 137 -13.20 4.00 -14.12
CA ALA A 137 -14.53 4.53 -13.86
C ALA A 137 -15.32 4.81 -15.15
N GLU A 138 -14.63 5.19 -16.24
CA GLU A 138 -15.18 5.36 -17.57
C GLU A 138 -15.42 4.02 -18.33
N GLY A 139 -15.04 2.89 -17.73
CA GLY A 139 -15.25 1.54 -18.26
C GLY A 139 -14.10 1.03 -19.13
N TYR A 140 -12.94 1.66 -19.08
CA TYR A 140 -11.75 1.14 -19.75
C TYR A 140 -11.06 0.07 -18.91
N GLU A 141 -10.51 -0.94 -19.58
CA GLU A 141 -9.73 -2.00 -18.97
C GLU A 141 -8.22 -1.79 -19.20
N PRO A 142 -7.37 -2.08 -18.19
CA PRO A 142 -5.92 -2.06 -18.38
C PRO A 142 -5.49 -3.14 -19.38
N CYS A 143 -4.52 -2.80 -20.22
CA CYS A 143 -3.93 -3.75 -21.14
C CYS A 143 -3.17 -4.86 -20.39
N GLY A 144 -3.52 -6.12 -20.59
CA GLY A 144 -2.87 -7.26 -19.93
C GLY A 144 -1.39 -7.49 -20.31
N ARG A 145 -0.86 -6.73 -21.31
CA ARG A 145 0.56 -6.84 -21.69
C ARG A 145 1.46 -5.85 -20.99
N CYS A 146 1.04 -4.60 -20.85
CA CYS A 146 1.83 -3.54 -20.18
C CYS A 146 1.35 -3.24 -18.77
N ASN A 147 0.16 -3.71 -18.40
CA ASN A 147 -0.46 -3.52 -17.09
C ASN A 147 -0.28 -2.07 -16.56
N PRO A 148 -0.85 -1.10 -17.28
CA PRO A 148 -0.69 0.31 -16.97
C PRO A 148 -1.34 0.72 -15.65
#